data_c3af135d600c5eb4f134554cec6ca813
#
_entry.id   c3af135d600c5eb4f134554cec6ca813
#
_cell.length_a   1.000
_cell.length_b   1.000
_cell.length_c   1.000
_cell.angle_alpha   90.00
_cell.angle_beta   90.00
_cell.angle_gamma   90.00
#
_symmetry.space_group_name_H-M   'P 1'
#
loop_
_entity.id
_entity.type
_entity.pdbx_description
1 polymer ?
#
loop_
_entity_poly.entity_id
_entity_poly.type
_entity_poly.pdbx_seq_one_letter_code
_entity_poly.pdbx_strand_id
1 'polypeptide(L)' 'MKERIRTILEGALPLVDLDSDFLFNELDSLGITTILMLLSDEYHITLESSDVTPKNFRSLDSIVSLVESKING' A
#
# COMPACT_ATOMS: atom_id res chain seq x y z
N MET A 1 4.96 11.76 3.34
CA MET A 1 4.07 10.58 3.34
C MET A 1 4.66 9.36 2.62
N LYS A 2 5.20 9.54 1.45
CA LYS A 2 5.77 8.41 0.68
C LYS A 2 6.87 7.68 1.44
N GLU A 3 7.80 8.42 2.05
CA GLU A 3 8.90 7.82 2.80
C GLU A 3 8.42 7.05 4.02
N ARG A 4 7.38 7.55 4.68
CA ARG A 4 6.80 6.85 5.83
C ARG A 4 6.16 5.54 5.40
N ILE A 5 5.40 5.58 4.32
CA ILE A 5 4.77 4.37 3.76
C ILE A 5 5.85 3.37 3.33
N ARG A 6 6.89 3.85 2.66
CA ARG A 6 8.02 2.99 2.28
C ARG A 6 8.63 2.29 3.50
N THR A 7 8.90 3.05 4.55
CA THR A 7 9.50 2.50 5.77
C THR A 7 8.62 1.41 6.38
N ILE A 8 7.32 1.68 6.47
CA ILE A 8 6.35 0.72 7.03
C ILE A 8 6.34 -0.57 6.19
N LEU A 9 6.26 -0.43 4.88
CA LEU A 9 6.16 -1.58 3.99
C LEU A 9 7.47 -2.36 3.89
N GLU A 10 8.61 -1.67 3.91
CA GLU A 10 9.90 -2.34 3.92
C GLU A 10 10.07 -3.23 5.15
N GLY A 11 9.60 -2.75 6.29
CA GLY A 11 9.65 -3.52 7.53
C GLY A 11 8.76 -4.75 7.52
N ALA A 12 7.59 -4.63 6.88
CA ALA A 12 6.60 -5.70 6.85
C ALA A 12 6.81 -6.67 5.69
N LEU A 13 7.35 -6.18 4.56
CA LEU A 13 7.48 -6.94 3.32
C LEU A 13 8.92 -6.81 2.78
N PRO A 14 9.91 -7.34 3.50
CA PRO A 14 11.32 -7.09 3.16
C PRO A 14 11.77 -7.71 1.84
N LEU A 15 11.03 -8.70 1.32
CA LEU A 15 11.38 -9.37 0.07
C LEU A 15 10.68 -8.77 -1.16
N VAL A 16 9.79 -7.81 -0.95
CA VAL A 16 9.05 -7.16 -2.03
C VAL A 16 9.84 -5.97 -2.54
N ASP A 17 9.97 -5.84 -3.87
CA ASP A 17 10.59 -4.69 -4.50
C ASP A 17 9.59 -3.54 -4.58
N LEU A 18 9.67 -2.61 -3.63
CA LEU A 18 8.76 -1.47 -3.56
C LEU A 18 8.96 -0.45 -4.69
N ASP A 19 10.05 -0.56 -5.43
CA ASP A 19 10.33 0.33 -6.56
C ASP A 19 9.81 -0.24 -7.89
N SER A 20 9.21 -1.41 -7.87
CA SER A 20 8.64 -2.03 -9.06
C SER A 20 7.45 -1.23 -9.59
N ASP A 21 7.34 -1.12 -10.92
CA ASP A 21 6.16 -0.56 -11.58
C ASP A 21 5.04 -1.60 -11.69
N PHE A 22 5.29 -2.83 -11.27
CA PHE A 22 4.32 -3.92 -11.29
C PHE A 22 4.16 -4.50 -9.89
N LEU A 23 4.10 -3.62 -8.90
CA LEU A 23 4.07 -3.99 -7.49
C LEU A 23 2.90 -4.94 -7.18
N PHE A 24 1.75 -4.72 -7.81
CA PHE A 24 0.57 -5.57 -7.59
C PHE A 24 0.89 -7.05 -7.86
N ASN A 25 1.71 -7.33 -8.87
CA ASN A 25 2.08 -8.70 -9.24
C ASN A 25 3.07 -9.35 -8.28
N GLU A 26 3.72 -8.53 -7.44
CA GLU A 26 4.68 -9.04 -6.46
C GLU A 26 4.02 -9.32 -5.11
N LEU A 27 2.75 -8.97 -4.95
CA LEU A 27 2.03 -9.12 -3.70
C LEU A 27 1.13 -10.35 -3.74
N ASP A 28 1.13 -11.12 -2.66
CA ASP A 28 0.15 -12.18 -2.45
C ASP A 28 -0.98 -11.65 -1.55
N SER A 29 -1.97 -12.50 -1.27
CA SER A 29 -3.11 -12.12 -0.44
C SER A 29 -2.69 -11.66 0.95
N LEU A 30 -1.68 -12.31 1.52
CA LEU A 30 -1.19 -11.95 2.84
C LEU A 30 -0.50 -10.60 2.81
N GLY A 31 0.31 -10.34 1.80
CA GLY A 31 0.98 -9.05 1.64
C GLY A 31 -0.01 -7.92 1.45
N ILE A 32 -1.03 -8.12 0.63
CA ILE A 32 -2.08 -7.14 0.40
C ILE A 32 -2.82 -6.84 1.71
N THR A 33 -3.25 -7.88 2.43
CA THR A 33 -3.94 -7.73 3.72
C THR A 33 -3.07 -6.96 4.72
N THR A 34 -1.78 -7.27 4.75
CA THR A 34 -0.83 -6.59 5.62
C THR A 34 -0.77 -5.09 5.31
N ILE A 35 -0.69 -4.73 4.02
CA ILE A 35 -0.67 -3.34 3.60
C ILE A 35 -1.94 -2.62 4.03
N LEU A 36 -3.11 -3.21 3.78
CA LEU A 36 -4.38 -2.62 4.16
C LEU A 36 -4.45 -2.34 5.66
N MET A 37 -4.03 -3.31 6.46
CA MET A 37 -4.07 -3.19 7.91
C MET A 37 -3.09 -2.12 8.41
N LEU A 38 -1.84 -2.17 7.97
CA LEU A 38 -0.81 -1.26 8.45
C LEU A 38 -1.09 0.19 8.09
N LEU A 39 -1.50 0.45 6.85
CA LEU A 39 -1.75 1.82 6.42
C LEU A 39 -3.06 2.37 6.98
N SER A 40 -4.08 1.53 7.15
CA SER A 40 -5.32 1.94 7.81
C SER A 40 -5.02 2.37 9.24
N ASP A 41 -4.18 1.63 9.93
CA ASP A 41 -3.82 1.89 11.31
C ASP A 41 -2.95 3.14 11.45
N GLU A 42 -1.95 3.26 10.58
CA GLU A 42 -1.00 4.39 10.63
C GLU A 42 -1.68 5.73 10.38
N TYR A 43 -2.60 5.79 9.42
CA TYR A 43 -3.23 7.03 8.99
C TYR A 43 -4.67 7.22 9.47
N HIS A 44 -5.16 6.28 10.29
CA HIS A 44 -6.53 6.32 10.84
C HIS A 44 -7.57 6.44 9.72
N ILE A 45 -7.39 5.64 8.69
CA ILE A 45 -8.29 5.57 7.54
C ILE A 45 -8.81 4.15 7.40
N THR A 46 -9.80 3.95 6.54
CA THR A 46 -10.32 2.62 6.24
C THR A 46 -9.96 2.24 4.81
N LEU A 47 -9.01 1.32 4.66
CA LEU A 47 -8.69 0.70 3.38
C LEU A 47 -9.41 -0.64 3.31
N GLU A 48 -10.13 -0.87 2.23
CA GLU A 48 -10.97 -2.04 2.06
C GLU A 48 -10.48 -2.90 0.90
N SER A 49 -10.97 -4.14 0.82
CA SER A 49 -10.61 -5.02 -0.30
C SER A 49 -11.03 -4.43 -1.65
N SER A 50 -12.10 -3.63 -1.68
CA SER A 50 -12.53 -2.95 -2.91
C SER A 50 -11.51 -1.91 -3.40
N ASP A 51 -10.62 -1.44 -2.53
CA ASP A 51 -9.56 -0.52 -2.90
C ASP A 51 -8.37 -1.23 -3.56
N VAL A 52 -8.34 -2.56 -3.48
CA VAL A 52 -7.25 -3.36 -4.02
C VAL A 52 -7.51 -3.60 -5.51
N THR A 53 -6.93 -2.74 -6.32
CA THR A 53 -7.01 -2.85 -7.78
C THR A 53 -5.61 -2.80 -8.35
N PRO A 54 -5.38 -3.35 -9.54
CA PRO A 54 -4.07 -3.22 -10.20
C PRO A 54 -3.62 -1.78 -10.34
N LYS A 55 -4.57 -0.86 -10.55
CA LYS A 55 -4.26 0.56 -10.69
C LYS A 55 -3.78 1.16 -9.37
N ASN A 56 -4.50 0.89 -8.28
CA ASN A 56 -4.17 1.47 -6.98
C ASN A 56 -2.90 0.87 -6.37
N PHE A 57 -2.58 -0.35 -6.73
CA PHE A 57 -1.43 -1.08 -6.21
C PHE A 57 -0.33 -1.28 -7.25
N ARG A 58 -0.36 -0.48 -8.31
CA ARG A 58 0.61 -0.59 -9.39
C ARG A 58 2.04 -0.30 -8.92
N SER A 59 2.19 0.71 -8.06
CA SER A 59 3.50 1.14 -7.57
C SER A 59 3.33 1.74 -6.18
N LEU A 60 4.45 2.03 -5.54
CA LEU A 60 4.44 2.73 -4.26
C LEU A 60 3.74 4.08 -4.38
N ASP A 61 3.99 4.82 -5.47
CA ASP A 61 3.33 6.12 -5.71
C ASP A 61 1.81 5.97 -5.81
N SER A 62 1.34 4.90 -6.43
CA SER A 62 -0.10 4.63 -6.54
C SER A 62 -0.71 4.37 -5.16
N ILE A 63 -0.01 3.63 -4.31
CA ILE A 63 -0.46 3.36 -2.95
C ILE A 63 -0.52 4.67 -2.15
N VAL A 64 0.48 5.52 -2.29
CA VAL A 64 0.51 6.84 -1.64
C VAL A 64 -0.70 7.66 -2.08
N SER A 65 -0.99 7.68 -3.38
CA SER A 65 -2.15 8.41 -3.91
C SER A 65 -3.47 7.87 -3.33
N LEU A 66 -3.58 6.56 -3.20
CA LEU A 66 -4.75 5.94 -2.58
C LEU A 66 -4.91 6.41 -1.13
N VAL A 67 -3.84 6.38 -0.35
CA VAL A 67 -3.87 6.83 1.05
C VAL A 67 -4.27 8.29 1.12
N GLU A 68 -3.68 9.14 0.28
CA GLU A 68 -4.02 10.58 0.25
C GLU A 68 -5.49 10.81 -0.06
N SER A 69 -6.05 10.05 -0.99
CA SER A 69 -7.46 10.18 -1.35
C SER A 69 -8.37 9.81 -0.18
N LYS A 70 -7.98 8.84 0.62
CA LYS A 70 -8.75 8.44 1.80
C LYS A 70 -8.66 9.48 2.92
N ILE A 71 -7.51 10.12 3.08
CA ILE A 71 -7.33 11.17 4.09
C ILE A 71 -8.14 12.41 3.70
N ASN A 72 -8.13 12.79 2.44
CA ASN A 72 -8.75 14.02 1.95
C ASN A 72 -10.20 13.86 1.54
N GLY A 73 -10.61 12.65 1.35
CA GLY A 73 -11.92 12.35 0.83
C GLY A 73 -12.94 11.98 1.79
#